data_abe8c9e6e7009f6ed92af59f78e75e65
#
_entry.id   abe8c9e6e7009f6ed92af59f78e75e65
#
_cell.length_a   1.000
_cell.length_b   1.000
_cell.length_c   1.000
_cell.angle_alpha   90.00
_cell.angle_beta   90.00
_cell.angle_gamma   90.00
#
_symmetry.space_group_name_H-M   'P 1'
#
loop_
_entity.id
_entity.type
_entity.pdbx_description
1 polymer ?
#
loop_
_entity_poly.entity_id
_entity_poly.type
_entity_poly.pdbx_seq_one_letter_code
_entity_poly.pdbx_strand_id
1 'polypeptide(L)'
;YEQSPGTNLIIGDSRLAHFDMDLVDSLTGQSWQNLAFGGASLKECVDLANYVLDSGNQVDRILFELSFYTLNSSYNTDRFSALEATLRNPLAYCLNLEYNVNALTAFMDTVKGTPDTIESGDWTAAGYLDDAGNTIPLHKKLYEYPALITTRCQNWTLNETELAEFLAMAQRCADRGVELTSVLPPMAANVRTEVCDAFGITAVMQDEVLPLLEKQNFTVLNYEWGTSCI
;
A
#
# COMPACT_ATOMS: atom_id res chain seq x y z
N TYR A 1 -15.32 1.51 -0.73
CA TYR A 1 -15.63 0.10 -0.47
C TYR A 1 -17.11 -0.12 -0.11
N GLU A 2 -17.64 0.60 0.87
CA GLU A 2 -19.03 0.37 1.37
C GLU A 2 -20.12 0.55 0.31
N GLN A 3 -19.91 1.42 -0.67
CA GLN A 3 -20.89 1.66 -1.75
C GLN A 3 -20.91 0.56 -2.82
N SER A 4 -19.79 -0.12 -3.00
CA SER A 4 -19.62 -1.21 -3.97
C SER A 4 -18.56 -2.16 -3.47
N PRO A 5 -18.87 -3.06 -2.53
CA PRO A 5 -17.91 -3.96 -1.94
C PRO A 5 -17.47 -5.04 -2.93
N GLY A 6 -16.15 -5.15 -3.15
CA GLY A 6 -15.54 -6.28 -3.85
C GLY A 6 -15.26 -7.43 -2.89
N THR A 7 -15.18 -8.66 -3.39
CA THR A 7 -14.84 -9.84 -2.60
C THR A 7 -13.37 -10.19 -2.63
N ASN A 8 -12.63 -9.74 -3.66
CA ASN A 8 -11.18 -9.88 -3.75
C ASN A 8 -10.55 -8.50 -3.65
N LEU A 9 -9.66 -8.30 -2.71
CA LEU A 9 -9.16 -6.99 -2.32
C LEU A 9 -7.64 -6.90 -2.44
N ILE A 10 -7.14 -5.75 -2.89
CA ILE A 10 -5.72 -5.39 -2.84
C ILE A 10 -5.56 -4.32 -1.79
N ILE A 11 -4.70 -4.54 -0.81
CA ILE A 11 -4.40 -3.61 0.28
C ILE A 11 -2.88 -3.40 0.33
N GLY A 12 -2.45 -2.15 0.32
CA GLY A 12 -1.04 -1.80 0.31
C GLY A 12 -0.81 -0.31 0.10
N ASP A 13 0.39 0.04 -0.27
CA ASP A 13 0.80 1.42 -0.53
C ASP A 13 0.78 1.80 -2.03
N SER A 14 1.50 2.86 -2.36
CA SER A 14 1.57 3.38 -3.73
C SER A 14 2.10 2.39 -4.77
N ARG A 15 2.82 1.35 -4.37
CA ARG A 15 3.34 0.34 -5.31
C ARG A 15 2.24 -0.54 -5.86
N LEU A 16 1.20 -0.82 -5.07
CA LEU A 16 0.04 -1.58 -5.53
C LEU A 16 -1.10 -0.66 -5.99
N ALA A 17 -1.14 0.60 -5.57
CA ALA A 17 -2.22 1.54 -5.90
C ALA A 17 -2.40 1.77 -7.42
N HIS A 18 -1.33 1.56 -8.19
CA HIS A 18 -1.31 1.81 -9.64
C HIS A 18 -1.38 0.54 -10.49
N PHE A 19 -1.86 -0.57 -9.94
CA PHE A 19 -2.11 -1.76 -10.74
C PHE A 19 -3.16 -1.50 -11.81
N ASP A 20 -2.88 -1.97 -13.03
CA ASP A 20 -3.87 -2.05 -14.10
C ASP A 20 -4.91 -3.11 -13.73
N MET A 21 -6.06 -2.67 -13.25
CA MET A 21 -7.09 -3.57 -12.74
C MET A 21 -7.74 -4.40 -13.83
N ASP A 22 -7.83 -3.89 -15.05
CA ASP A 22 -8.35 -4.66 -16.19
C ASP A 22 -7.39 -5.83 -16.51
N LEU A 23 -6.09 -5.57 -16.43
CA LEU A 23 -5.08 -6.61 -16.58
C LEU A 23 -5.12 -7.63 -15.44
N VAL A 24 -5.24 -7.18 -14.19
CA VAL A 24 -5.37 -8.05 -13.01
C VAL A 24 -6.59 -8.96 -13.15
N ASP A 25 -7.75 -8.41 -13.48
CA ASP A 25 -8.98 -9.15 -13.67
C ASP A 25 -8.87 -10.15 -14.83
N SER A 26 -8.25 -9.75 -15.93
CA SER A 26 -7.99 -10.60 -17.10
C SER A 26 -7.07 -11.78 -16.77
N LEU A 27 -5.99 -11.55 -16.02
CA LEU A 27 -5.00 -12.58 -15.68
C LEU A 27 -5.53 -13.56 -14.62
N THR A 28 -6.31 -13.08 -13.68
CA THR A 28 -6.83 -13.90 -12.57
C THR A 28 -8.17 -14.55 -12.89
N GLY A 29 -8.89 -14.06 -13.89
CA GLY A 29 -10.25 -14.45 -14.21
C GLY A 29 -11.27 -14.04 -13.13
N GLN A 30 -10.92 -13.06 -12.29
CA GLN A 30 -11.73 -12.62 -11.15
C GLN A 30 -11.72 -11.10 -11.08
N SER A 31 -12.77 -10.52 -10.51
CA SER A 31 -12.82 -9.09 -10.26
C SER A 31 -12.13 -8.76 -8.94
N TRP A 32 -11.23 -7.79 -8.98
CA TRP A 32 -10.50 -7.30 -7.83
C TRP A 32 -10.81 -5.83 -7.57
N GLN A 33 -10.89 -5.46 -6.31
CA GLN A 33 -11.00 -4.07 -5.88
C GLN A 33 -9.69 -3.62 -5.26
N ASN A 34 -9.10 -2.57 -5.82
CA ASN A 34 -7.87 -2.00 -5.30
C ASN A 34 -8.17 -0.94 -4.23
N LEU A 35 -7.77 -1.22 -2.99
CA LEU A 35 -7.89 -0.33 -1.84
C LEU A 35 -6.51 0.21 -1.40
N ALA A 36 -5.45 -0.06 -2.16
CA ALA A 36 -4.12 0.47 -1.87
C ALA A 36 -4.08 1.98 -2.10
N PHE A 37 -3.28 2.68 -1.30
CA PHE A 37 -3.19 4.14 -1.37
C PHE A 37 -1.78 4.67 -1.05
N GLY A 38 -1.46 5.83 -1.61
CA GLY A 38 -0.12 6.41 -1.53
C GLY A 38 0.36 6.67 -0.10
N GLY A 39 1.55 6.17 0.22
CA GLY A 39 2.21 6.38 1.51
C GLY A 39 1.52 5.70 2.69
N ALA A 40 0.79 4.62 2.48
CA ALA A 40 0.18 3.86 3.56
C ALA A 40 1.25 3.24 4.48
N SER A 41 1.06 3.36 5.79
CA SER A 41 1.83 2.61 6.79
C SER A 41 1.29 1.19 6.94
N LEU A 42 2.07 0.30 7.57
CA LEU A 42 1.59 -1.04 7.89
C LEU A 42 0.34 -0.98 8.78
N LYS A 43 0.34 -0.08 9.77
CA LYS A 43 -0.81 0.16 10.64
C LYS A 43 -2.07 0.50 9.83
N GLU A 44 -1.97 1.48 8.92
CA GLU A 44 -3.11 1.89 8.09
C GLU A 44 -3.63 0.75 7.22
N CYS A 45 -2.75 -0.08 6.67
CA CYS A 45 -3.14 -1.25 5.88
C CYS A 45 -3.82 -2.33 6.74
N VAL A 46 -3.30 -2.59 7.94
CA VAL A 46 -3.88 -3.55 8.89
C VAL A 46 -5.24 -3.06 9.38
N ASP A 47 -5.36 -1.79 9.73
CA ASP A 47 -6.62 -1.19 10.16
C ASP A 47 -7.67 -1.25 9.05
N LEU A 48 -7.29 -0.95 7.80
CA LEU A 48 -8.18 -1.07 6.65
C LEU A 48 -8.62 -2.52 6.42
N ALA A 49 -7.71 -3.49 6.51
CA ALA A 49 -8.06 -4.90 6.39
C ALA A 49 -9.04 -5.34 7.49
N ASN A 50 -8.78 -4.94 8.73
CA ASN A 50 -9.67 -5.21 9.86
C ASN A 50 -11.05 -4.56 9.67
N TYR A 51 -11.09 -3.31 9.22
CA TYR A 51 -12.33 -2.59 8.91
C TYR A 51 -13.16 -3.33 7.85
N VAL A 52 -12.51 -3.78 6.78
CA VAL A 52 -13.19 -4.54 5.71
C VAL A 52 -13.71 -5.87 6.24
N LEU A 53 -12.92 -6.59 7.02
CA LEU A 53 -13.37 -7.84 7.65
C LEU A 53 -14.56 -7.63 8.59
N ASP A 54 -14.66 -6.48 9.24
CA ASP A 54 -15.75 -6.16 10.19
C ASP A 54 -16.96 -5.49 9.51
N SER A 55 -16.89 -5.14 8.23
CA SER A 55 -17.98 -4.50 7.49
C SER A 55 -19.23 -5.37 7.32
N GLY A 56 -19.12 -6.68 7.51
CA GLY A 56 -20.16 -7.66 7.27
C GLY A 56 -20.33 -8.04 5.80
N ASN A 57 -19.56 -7.46 4.90
CA ASN A 57 -19.52 -7.86 3.49
C ASN A 57 -18.70 -9.14 3.31
N GLN A 58 -19.01 -9.88 2.26
CA GLN A 58 -18.23 -11.06 1.91
C GLN A 58 -16.83 -10.62 1.41
N VAL A 59 -15.80 -11.24 1.96
CA VAL A 59 -14.42 -11.12 1.50
C VAL A 59 -13.91 -12.54 1.25
N ASP A 60 -13.44 -12.81 0.05
CA ASP A 60 -12.90 -14.12 -0.33
C ASP A 60 -11.38 -14.12 -0.31
N ARG A 61 -10.74 -13.05 -0.78
CA ARG A 61 -9.29 -12.93 -0.89
C ARG A 61 -8.79 -11.55 -0.54
N ILE A 62 -7.60 -11.51 0.06
CA ILE A 62 -6.83 -10.28 0.28
C ILE A 62 -5.41 -10.50 -0.25
N LEU A 63 -4.99 -9.66 -1.20
CA LEU A 63 -3.59 -9.46 -1.54
C LEU A 63 -3.07 -8.29 -0.70
N PHE A 64 -2.18 -8.59 0.24
CA PHE A 64 -1.68 -7.62 1.22
C PHE A 64 -0.21 -7.33 0.99
N GLU A 65 0.14 -6.06 0.84
CA GLU A 65 1.51 -5.63 0.69
C GLU A 65 2.24 -5.53 2.02
N LEU A 66 3.41 -6.15 2.07
CA LEU A 66 4.34 -6.02 3.19
C LEU A 66 5.72 -5.68 2.64
N SER A 67 6.45 -4.75 3.26
CA SER A 67 7.79 -4.42 2.80
C SER A 67 8.69 -3.92 3.93
N PHE A 68 10.01 -3.96 3.69
CA PHE A 68 10.98 -3.55 4.68
C PHE A 68 10.74 -2.13 5.22
N TYR A 69 10.30 -1.20 4.40
CA TYR A 69 10.15 0.17 4.87
C TYR A 69 8.84 0.42 5.61
N THR A 70 7.77 -0.30 5.31
CA THR A 70 6.51 -0.25 6.09
C THR A 70 6.65 -0.94 7.44
N LEU A 71 7.63 -1.85 7.58
CA LEU A 71 8.02 -2.47 8.85
C LEU A 71 8.92 -1.57 9.71
N ASN A 72 9.26 -0.38 9.26
CA ASN A 72 10.07 0.56 10.02
C ASN A 72 9.24 1.25 11.12
N SER A 73 9.69 1.18 12.36
CA SER A 73 9.02 1.82 13.50
C SER A 73 8.86 3.35 13.36
N SER A 74 9.69 3.98 12.52
CA SER A 74 9.57 5.41 12.21
C SER A 74 8.54 5.71 11.12
N TYR A 75 8.02 4.71 10.44
CA TYR A 75 7.02 4.86 9.38
C TYR A 75 5.61 4.55 9.92
N ASN A 76 5.06 5.50 10.70
CA ASN A 76 3.88 5.31 11.53
C ASN A 76 2.75 6.32 11.23
N THR A 77 2.48 6.61 9.96
CA THR A 77 1.32 7.42 9.58
C THR A 77 0.03 6.76 10.04
N ASP A 78 -0.95 7.55 10.46
CA ASP A 78 -2.25 7.08 10.94
C ASP A 78 -3.38 8.02 10.48
N ARG A 79 -3.58 8.07 9.16
CA ARG A 79 -4.67 8.84 8.54
C ARG A 79 -5.99 8.06 8.59
N PHE A 80 -5.90 6.71 8.62
CA PHE A 80 -7.08 5.85 8.59
C PHE A 80 -7.94 5.99 9.84
N SER A 81 -7.34 6.07 11.03
CA SER A 81 -8.10 6.28 12.27
C SER A 81 -8.92 7.57 12.27
N ALA A 82 -8.39 8.65 11.70
CA ALA A 82 -9.12 9.91 11.57
C ALA A 82 -10.29 9.79 10.57
N LEU A 83 -10.07 9.11 9.46
CA LEU A 83 -11.10 8.83 8.46
C LEU A 83 -12.21 7.94 9.04
N GLU A 84 -11.86 6.85 9.69
CA GLU A 84 -12.81 5.93 10.33
C GLU A 84 -13.68 6.65 11.38
N ALA A 85 -13.05 7.46 12.26
CA ALA A 85 -13.77 8.24 13.24
C ALA A 85 -14.78 9.21 12.58
N THR A 86 -14.42 9.80 11.44
CA THR A 86 -15.28 10.69 10.67
C THR A 86 -16.44 9.93 10.02
N LEU A 87 -16.17 8.75 9.43
CA LEU A 87 -17.21 7.92 8.79
C LEU A 87 -18.21 7.37 9.81
N ARG A 88 -17.75 7.03 11.01
CA ARG A 88 -18.62 6.57 12.11
C ARG A 88 -19.50 7.67 12.70
N ASN A 89 -19.20 8.94 12.44
CA ASN A 89 -19.99 10.08 12.89
C ASN A 89 -20.47 10.94 11.71
N PRO A 90 -21.69 10.69 11.19
CA PRO A 90 -22.22 11.42 10.04
C PRO A 90 -22.29 12.94 10.23
N LEU A 91 -22.47 13.42 11.45
CA LEU A 91 -22.46 14.86 11.73
C LEU A 91 -21.06 15.44 11.63
N ALA A 92 -20.04 14.73 12.11
CA ALA A 92 -18.65 15.15 11.97
C ALA A 92 -18.23 15.18 10.48
N TYR A 93 -18.70 14.20 9.70
CA TYR A 93 -18.49 14.17 8.25
C TYR A 93 -19.12 15.39 7.57
N CYS A 94 -20.41 15.67 7.84
CA CYS A 94 -21.12 16.81 7.24
C CYS A 94 -20.56 18.18 7.67
N LEU A 95 -19.96 18.27 8.84
CA LEU A 95 -19.39 19.51 9.38
C LEU A 95 -17.88 19.63 9.16
N ASN A 96 -17.24 18.64 8.54
CA ASN A 96 -15.81 18.71 8.23
C ASN A 96 -15.54 19.79 7.18
N LEU A 97 -14.85 20.85 7.60
CA LEU A 97 -14.58 22.01 6.74
C LEU A 97 -13.74 21.63 5.51
N GLU A 98 -12.77 20.76 5.66
CA GLU A 98 -11.90 20.32 4.58
C GLU A 98 -12.69 19.56 3.50
N TYR A 99 -13.55 18.61 3.89
CA TYR A 99 -14.41 17.90 2.94
C TYR A 99 -15.39 18.84 2.25
N ASN A 100 -15.97 19.79 2.98
CA ASN A 100 -16.88 20.75 2.38
C ASN A 100 -16.17 21.69 1.40
N VAL A 101 -14.97 22.14 1.71
CA VAL A 101 -14.15 22.96 0.79
C VAL A 101 -13.75 22.15 -0.44
N ASN A 102 -13.29 20.92 -0.27
CA ASN A 102 -12.92 20.05 -1.39
C ASN A 102 -14.14 19.72 -2.28
N ALA A 103 -15.30 19.43 -1.69
CA ALA A 103 -16.53 19.20 -2.43
C ALA A 103 -16.99 20.46 -3.20
N LEU A 104 -16.86 21.63 -2.60
CA LEU A 104 -17.16 22.91 -3.27
C LEU A 104 -16.18 23.19 -4.40
N THR A 105 -14.90 22.89 -4.21
CA THR A 105 -13.87 23.03 -5.25
C THR A 105 -14.17 22.10 -6.42
N ALA A 106 -14.43 20.82 -6.18
CA ALA A 106 -14.78 19.85 -7.21
C ALA A 106 -16.06 20.26 -7.96
N PHE A 107 -17.09 20.75 -7.26
CA PHE A 107 -18.28 21.30 -7.88
C PHE A 107 -17.98 22.51 -8.77
N MET A 108 -17.15 23.45 -8.29
CA MET A 108 -16.76 24.63 -9.07
C MET A 108 -15.95 24.24 -10.32
N ASP A 109 -15.08 23.24 -10.22
CA ASP A 109 -14.29 22.74 -11.35
C ASP A 109 -15.18 22.04 -12.38
N THR A 110 -16.15 21.27 -11.93
CA THR A 110 -17.18 20.67 -12.81
C THR A 110 -17.99 21.76 -13.54
N VAL A 111 -18.42 22.81 -12.84
CA VAL A 111 -19.17 23.93 -13.45
C VAL A 111 -18.31 24.70 -14.46
N LYS A 112 -17.01 24.84 -14.21
CA LYS A 112 -16.07 25.50 -15.12
C LYS A 112 -15.68 24.62 -16.30
N GLY A 113 -16.05 23.33 -16.31
CA GLY A 113 -15.66 22.37 -17.34
C GLY A 113 -14.16 22.04 -17.30
N THR A 114 -13.52 22.21 -16.14
CA THR A 114 -12.16 21.77 -15.92
C THR A 114 -12.17 20.24 -15.94
N PRO A 115 -11.41 19.57 -16.80
CA PRO A 115 -11.39 18.11 -16.83
C PRO A 115 -10.94 17.59 -15.45
N ASP A 116 -11.61 16.54 -14.97
CA ASP A 116 -11.18 15.81 -13.79
C ASP A 116 -9.77 15.28 -14.06
N THR A 117 -8.76 15.87 -13.45
CA THR A 117 -7.36 15.50 -13.66
C THR A 117 -6.97 14.24 -12.89
N ILE A 118 -7.92 13.53 -12.30
CA ILE A 118 -7.76 12.13 -11.93
C ILE A 118 -7.93 11.30 -13.21
N GLU A 119 -7.10 11.55 -14.19
CA GLU A 119 -6.85 10.53 -15.17
C GLU A 119 -6.26 9.35 -14.41
N SER A 120 -6.91 8.20 -14.51
CA SER A 120 -6.23 6.90 -14.37
C SER A 120 -5.16 6.87 -15.47
N GLY A 121 -4.12 7.69 -15.29
CA GLY A 121 -3.10 7.90 -16.29
C GLY A 121 -2.35 6.61 -16.45
N ASP A 122 -2.10 6.22 -17.66
CA ASP A 122 -1.13 5.21 -18.02
C ASP A 122 0.25 5.65 -17.51
N TRP A 123 0.52 5.33 -16.25
CA TRP A 123 1.78 5.63 -15.57
C TRP A 123 2.98 5.01 -16.26
N THR A 124 2.75 4.03 -17.13
CA THR A 124 3.79 3.38 -17.92
C THR A 124 4.23 4.24 -19.09
N ALA A 125 3.32 5.02 -19.68
CA ALA A 125 3.60 5.88 -20.83
C ALA A 125 4.02 7.30 -20.43
N ALA A 126 3.42 7.87 -19.34
CA ALA A 126 3.68 9.26 -18.94
C ALA A 126 5.09 9.48 -18.36
N GLY A 127 5.71 8.43 -17.80
CA GLY A 127 6.98 8.59 -17.08
C GLY A 127 6.88 9.55 -15.88
N TYR A 128 7.98 9.70 -15.17
CA TYR A 128 8.06 10.74 -14.14
C TYR A 128 8.41 12.08 -14.80
N LEU A 129 7.77 13.15 -14.37
CA LEU A 129 8.04 14.49 -14.85
C LEU A 129 8.92 15.26 -13.86
N ASP A 130 9.81 16.11 -14.34
CA ASP A 130 10.49 17.11 -13.53
C ASP A 130 9.61 18.35 -13.30
N ASP A 131 10.09 19.31 -12.49
CA ASP A 131 9.35 20.54 -12.18
C ASP A 131 9.02 21.41 -13.41
N ALA A 132 9.70 21.17 -14.52
CA ALA A 132 9.47 21.84 -15.79
C ALA A 132 8.54 21.04 -16.73
N GLY A 133 8.03 19.87 -16.29
CA GLY A 133 7.15 19.01 -17.06
C GLY A 133 7.87 18.12 -18.09
N ASN A 134 9.19 17.96 -17.99
CA ASN A 134 9.92 17.05 -18.88
C ASN A 134 9.97 15.64 -18.28
N THR A 135 9.88 14.63 -19.13
CA THR A 135 10.00 13.22 -18.71
C THR A 135 11.39 12.94 -18.14
N ILE A 136 11.44 12.46 -16.92
CA ILE A 136 12.68 11.98 -16.28
C ILE A 136 12.94 10.54 -16.72
N PRO A 137 14.08 10.23 -17.35
CA PRO A 137 14.41 8.86 -17.73
C PRO A 137 14.42 7.92 -16.53
N LEU A 138 13.89 6.71 -16.68
CA LEU A 138 13.79 5.71 -15.62
C LEU A 138 15.14 5.44 -14.94
N HIS A 139 16.22 5.33 -15.71
CA HIS A 139 17.57 5.08 -15.17
C HIS A 139 18.03 6.20 -14.21
N LYS A 140 17.65 7.46 -14.47
CA LYS A 140 17.94 8.58 -13.56
C LYS A 140 17.15 8.45 -12.27
N LYS A 141 15.88 8.11 -12.36
CA LYS A 141 15.03 7.86 -11.17
C LYS A 141 15.57 6.71 -10.32
N LEU A 142 15.94 5.60 -10.95
CA LEU A 142 16.52 4.45 -10.24
C LEU A 142 17.85 4.81 -9.58
N TYR A 143 18.64 5.70 -10.16
CA TYR A 143 19.88 6.18 -9.58
C TYR A 143 19.67 7.08 -8.35
N GLU A 144 18.66 7.95 -8.38
CA GLU A 144 18.34 8.89 -7.31
C GLU A 144 17.53 8.24 -6.16
N TYR A 145 16.87 7.12 -6.43
CA TYR A 145 15.95 6.47 -5.49
C TYR A 145 16.60 6.02 -4.17
N PRO A 146 17.82 5.47 -4.13
CA PRO A 146 18.49 5.13 -2.88
C PRO A 146 18.63 6.31 -1.92
N ALA A 147 18.93 7.50 -2.41
CA ALA A 147 19.06 8.69 -1.57
C ALA A 147 17.75 9.05 -0.87
N LEU A 148 16.62 8.92 -1.56
CA LEU A 148 15.30 9.13 -0.98
C LEU A 148 14.99 8.08 0.09
N ILE A 149 15.25 6.81 -0.19
CA ILE A 149 14.99 5.71 0.74
C ILE A 149 15.95 5.76 1.94
N THR A 150 17.21 6.13 1.73
CA THR A 150 18.19 6.36 2.81
C THR A 150 17.64 7.29 3.88
N THR A 151 17.03 8.40 3.49
CA THR A 151 16.46 9.38 4.43
C THR A 151 15.38 8.76 5.33
N ARG A 152 14.61 7.84 4.77
CA ARG A 152 13.54 7.13 5.50
C ARG A 152 14.04 6.00 6.38
N CYS A 153 15.21 5.46 6.09
CA CYS A 153 15.78 4.27 6.74
C CYS A 153 16.95 4.56 7.70
N GLN A 154 17.36 5.82 7.89
CA GLN A 154 18.53 6.18 8.72
C GLN A 154 18.45 5.62 10.15
N ASN A 155 17.26 5.52 10.72
CA ASN A 155 17.03 4.98 12.07
C ASN A 155 16.05 3.79 11.99
N TRP A 156 16.21 2.96 10.97
CA TRP A 156 15.34 1.83 10.78
C TRP A 156 15.46 0.85 11.94
N THR A 157 14.33 0.51 12.52
CA THR A 157 14.17 -0.58 13.48
C THR A 157 12.88 -1.31 13.17
N LEU A 158 12.88 -2.62 13.33
CA LEU A 158 11.67 -3.41 13.11
C LEU A 158 10.56 -2.97 14.07
N ASN A 159 9.40 -2.68 13.52
CA ASN A 159 8.19 -2.43 14.30
C ASN A 159 7.52 -3.77 14.67
N GLU A 160 8.00 -4.38 15.74
CA GLU A 160 7.49 -5.67 16.23
C GLU A 160 6.01 -5.62 16.58
N THR A 161 5.52 -4.48 17.06
CA THR A 161 4.11 -4.31 17.43
C THR A 161 3.22 -4.39 16.20
N GLU A 162 3.52 -3.63 15.15
CA GLU A 162 2.71 -3.66 13.94
C GLU A 162 2.86 -4.97 13.16
N LEU A 163 4.03 -5.60 13.21
CA LEU A 163 4.20 -6.96 12.68
C LEU A 163 3.31 -7.96 13.41
N ALA A 164 3.21 -7.87 14.73
CA ALA A 164 2.31 -8.71 15.52
C ALA A 164 0.83 -8.44 15.19
N GLU A 165 0.44 -7.18 14.98
CA GLU A 165 -0.91 -6.81 14.56
C GLU A 165 -1.24 -7.33 13.15
N PHE A 166 -0.28 -7.28 12.22
CA PHE A 166 -0.42 -7.90 10.92
C PHE A 166 -0.65 -9.42 11.03
N LEU A 167 0.12 -10.12 11.88
CA LEU A 167 -0.06 -11.56 12.09
C LEU A 167 -1.40 -11.88 12.75
N ALA A 168 -1.88 -11.04 13.66
CA ALA A 168 -3.20 -11.19 14.27
C ALA A 168 -4.32 -10.99 13.21
N MET A 169 -4.18 -10.01 12.33
CA MET A 169 -5.08 -9.80 11.19
C MET A 169 -5.06 -11.00 10.23
N ALA A 170 -3.88 -11.55 9.93
CA ALA A 170 -3.75 -12.74 9.11
C ALA A 170 -4.47 -13.97 9.73
N GLN A 171 -4.36 -14.15 11.04
CA GLN A 171 -5.12 -15.20 11.75
C GLN A 171 -6.63 -14.96 11.64
N ARG A 172 -7.10 -13.72 11.75
CA ARG A 172 -8.52 -13.40 11.55
C ARG A 172 -9.01 -13.74 10.14
N CYS A 173 -8.17 -13.53 9.10
CA CYS A 173 -8.47 -13.98 7.74
C CYS A 173 -8.68 -15.49 7.72
N ALA A 174 -7.75 -16.25 8.28
CA ALA A 174 -7.84 -17.72 8.33
C ALA A 174 -9.09 -18.20 9.08
N ASP A 175 -9.41 -17.60 10.23
CA ASP A 175 -10.59 -17.95 11.05
C ASP A 175 -11.91 -17.69 10.30
N ARG A 176 -11.91 -16.77 9.36
CA ARG A 176 -13.08 -16.41 8.51
C ARG A 176 -13.08 -17.09 7.14
N GLY A 177 -12.07 -17.89 6.83
CA GLY A 177 -11.92 -18.56 5.53
C GLY A 177 -11.55 -17.61 4.39
N VAL A 178 -10.97 -16.43 4.72
CA VAL A 178 -10.44 -15.48 3.75
C VAL A 178 -9.03 -15.88 3.35
N GLU A 179 -8.79 -16.07 2.06
CA GLU A 179 -7.47 -16.39 1.51
C GLU A 179 -6.57 -15.15 1.56
N LEU A 180 -5.55 -15.17 2.42
CA LEU A 180 -4.56 -14.11 2.49
C LEU A 180 -3.32 -14.47 1.67
N THR A 181 -2.91 -13.58 0.80
CA THR A 181 -1.60 -13.60 0.13
C THR A 181 -0.84 -12.34 0.50
N SER A 182 0.30 -12.48 1.18
CA SER A 182 1.20 -11.37 1.42
C SER A 182 2.20 -11.25 0.27
N VAL A 183 2.35 -10.06 -0.29
CA VAL A 183 3.32 -9.77 -1.33
C VAL A 183 4.38 -8.80 -0.82
N LEU A 184 5.64 -9.17 -1.00
CA LEU A 184 6.78 -8.28 -0.84
C LEU A 184 7.22 -7.84 -2.24
N PRO A 185 6.87 -6.62 -2.66
CA PRO A 185 7.12 -6.16 -4.03
C PRO A 185 8.61 -6.06 -4.34
N PRO A 186 9.02 -6.17 -5.61
CA PRO A 186 10.42 -6.07 -5.98
C PRO A 186 11.00 -4.70 -5.62
N MET A 187 12.27 -4.69 -5.21
CA MET A 187 13.04 -3.47 -4.99
C MET A 187 14.19 -3.36 -6.00
N ALA A 188 14.63 -2.15 -6.26
CA ALA A 188 15.80 -1.91 -7.09
C ALA A 188 17.08 -2.43 -6.40
N ALA A 189 17.97 -3.06 -7.15
CA ALA A 189 19.19 -3.69 -6.61
C ALA A 189 20.09 -2.70 -5.84
N ASN A 190 20.15 -1.45 -6.29
CA ASN A 190 20.90 -0.39 -5.61
C ASN A 190 20.27 0.01 -4.26
N VAL A 191 18.95 -0.03 -4.11
CA VAL A 191 18.30 0.16 -2.81
C VAL A 191 18.73 -0.94 -1.84
N ARG A 192 18.78 -2.18 -2.31
CA ARG A 192 19.22 -3.30 -1.49
C ARG A 192 20.65 -3.09 -0.99
N THR A 193 21.58 -2.82 -1.89
CA THR A 193 23.00 -2.71 -1.55
C THR A 193 23.38 -1.41 -0.82
N GLU A 194 22.81 -0.27 -1.22
CA GLU A 194 23.19 1.03 -0.69
C GLU A 194 22.38 1.43 0.55
N VAL A 195 21.21 0.81 0.77
CA VAL A 195 20.35 1.12 1.92
C VAL A 195 20.19 -0.08 2.82
N CYS A 196 19.57 -1.16 2.33
CA CYS A 196 19.20 -2.28 3.21
C CYS A 196 20.43 -2.98 3.82
N ASP A 197 21.47 -3.21 3.03
CA ASP A 197 22.71 -3.82 3.53
C ASP A 197 23.47 -2.85 4.46
N ALA A 198 23.51 -1.57 4.09
CA ALA A 198 24.22 -0.55 4.86
C ALA A 198 23.62 -0.29 6.26
N PHE A 199 22.31 -0.43 6.41
CA PHE A 199 21.60 -0.23 7.67
C PHE A 199 21.24 -1.54 8.40
N GLY A 200 21.72 -2.69 7.92
CA GLY A 200 21.46 -4.00 8.53
C GLY A 200 20.04 -4.51 8.36
N ILE A 201 19.23 -3.85 7.53
CA ILE A 201 17.83 -4.22 7.27
C ILE A 201 17.76 -5.61 6.62
N THR A 202 18.68 -5.90 5.70
CA THR A 202 18.77 -7.20 5.01
C THR A 202 18.86 -8.36 6.00
N ALA A 203 19.70 -8.23 7.03
CA ALA A 203 19.87 -9.27 8.05
C ALA A 203 18.56 -9.50 8.83
N VAL A 204 17.93 -8.43 9.32
CA VAL A 204 16.66 -8.53 10.06
C VAL A 204 15.57 -9.15 9.19
N MET A 205 15.44 -8.71 7.93
CA MET A 205 14.43 -9.27 7.04
C MET A 205 14.66 -10.75 6.74
N GLN A 206 15.90 -11.16 6.46
CA GLN A 206 16.23 -12.54 6.08
C GLN A 206 16.29 -13.50 7.28
N ASP A 207 16.79 -13.04 8.42
CA ASP A 207 17.02 -13.90 9.58
C ASP A 207 15.82 -13.96 10.54
N GLU A 208 14.99 -12.92 10.56
CA GLU A 208 13.89 -12.81 11.52
C GLU A 208 12.51 -12.76 10.83
N VAL A 209 12.28 -11.79 9.93
CA VAL A 209 10.94 -11.53 9.40
C VAL A 209 10.50 -12.62 8.41
N LEU A 210 11.30 -12.91 7.38
CA LEU A 210 10.92 -13.91 6.37
C LEU A 210 10.69 -15.30 6.97
N PRO A 211 11.59 -15.82 7.85
CA PRO A 211 11.33 -17.11 8.50
C PRO A 211 10.09 -17.12 9.39
N LEU A 212 9.72 -15.97 9.96
CA LEU A 212 8.49 -15.82 10.73
C LEU A 212 7.25 -15.89 9.81
N LEU A 213 7.27 -15.19 8.67
CA LEU A 213 6.18 -15.19 7.70
C LEU A 213 5.99 -16.57 7.04
N GLU A 214 7.08 -17.25 6.70
CA GLU A 214 7.04 -18.59 6.06
C GLU A 214 6.45 -19.69 6.98
N LYS A 215 6.46 -19.46 8.29
CA LYS A 215 5.85 -20.37 9.27
C LYS A 215 4.34 -20.18 9.41
N GLN A 216 3.80 -19.12 8.82
CA GLN A 216 2.38 -18.81 8.94
C GLN A 216 1.55 -19.61 7.92
N ASN A 217 0.23 -19.63 8.15
CA ASN A 217 -0.72 -20.35 7.30
C ASN A 217 -1.33 -19.43 6.22
N PHE A 218 -0.47 -18.66 5.50
CA PHE A 218 -0.87 -17.87 4.35
C PHE A 218 0.25 -17.89 3.28
N THR A 219 -0.09 -17.51 2.05
CA THR A 219 0.88 -17.47 0.96
C THR A 219 1.76 -16.22 1.07
N VAL A 220 3.07 -16.38 0.88
CA VAL A 220 4.05 -15.27 0.82
C VAL A 220 4.69 -15.23 -0.56
N LEU A 221 4.47 -14.15 -1.29
CA LEU A 221 5.12 -13.87 -2.58
C LEU A 221 6.29 -12.91 -2.34
N ASN A 222 7.48 -13.47 -2.18
CA ASN A 222 8.68 -12.71 -1.87
C ASN A 222 9.45 -12.33 -3.13
N TYR A 223 9.19 -11.15 -3.68
CA TYR A 223 9.94 -10.56 -4.79
C TYR A 223 10.98 -9.54 -4.32
N GLU A 224 10.95 -9.14 -3.06
CA GLU A 224 11.84 -8.14 -2.48
C GLU A 224 13.22 -8.71 -2.14
N TRP A 225 13.24 -9.93 -1.58
CA TRP A 225 14.46 -10.58 -1.05
C TRP A 225 14.86 -11.84 -1.83
N GLY A 226 14.05 -12.28 -2.78
CA GLY A 226 14.34 -13.44 -3.61
C GLY A 226 15.56 -13.22 -4.52
N THR A 227 16.22 -14.32 -4.92
CA THR A 227 17.45 -14.30 -5.73
C THR A 227 17.22 -14.00 -7.21
N SER A 228 16.00 -13.75 -7.64
CA SER A 228 15.66 -13.62 -9.05
C SER A 228 14.59 -12.55 -9.32
N CYS A 229 14.93 -11.30 -9.06
CA CYS A 229 14.38 -10.22 -9.86
C CYS A 229 15.54 -9.54 -10.54
N ILE A 230 15.56 -9.66 -11.86
CA ILE A 230 16.49 -9.23 -12.89
C ILE A 230 17.12 -7.88 -12.63
#